data_d7c0007ac8d20543b8e70b11fc0a97f6
#
_entry.id   d7c0007ac8d20543b8e70b11fc0a97f6
#
_cell.length_a   1.000
_cell.length_b   1.000
_cell.length_c   1.000
_cell.angle_alpha   90.00
_cell.angle_beta   90.00
_cell.angle_gamma   90.00
#
_symmetry.space_group_name_H-M   'P 1'
#
loop_
_entity.id
_entity.type
_entity.pdbx_description
1 polymer ?
#
loop_
_entity_poly.entity_id
_entity_poly.type
_entity_poly.pdbx_seq_one_letter_code
_entity_poly.pdbx_strand_id
1 'polypeptide(L)'
;SDIGQGMIMEDIRAGKVNRVVVASCSPRMHEETFRRACEEGGLNKYLFEQANIREHCTWVTMNDVPGATRIAKDHIRMAIAKAGALKPLEITTVKVEPATLVVGAGIAGINAALDLANSGYKVYLVEKSPTVGGHMAQLDKTFPTMDCSSCITTPKMSEVARNKNIELMTYSEVVSLDGYVGNFQARIEKYPHYIDQATCTGCGHCIDVCPIECANEFELGMKPKKAIYLSFPQAVPGEYTIDMNHCIKCGICAEACPTSAVRYNDKSEYVDIKIGTIILATGYDPYDATRMHQYGFGRHKNVINALQMERLLSSYGPTEGKVKRPSDLKEPESIVWVQCVGSRDFTGRGRKYCSRVCCMYATKQARSYKEKHPNAQIFIFYIDLRAFGKGYEEFYNDTAKNYGIKFIRGRVAEILAGENDNVIIRAEDTTLQRPLELEVDMVVLSIGLEPRADIDDIARIFNVTATKTEDGFLMEAHPKLRPVDTLTEGIFVAGNVVGPKDIPDTVAQAKAAASSASTLMAQKEVEIIPYYALF
;
A
#
# COMPACT_ATOMS: atom_id res chain seq x y z
N SER A 1 -19.94 15.07 -26.20
CA SER A 1 -20.90 16.11 -25.77
C SER A 1 -22.32 15.58 -25.98
N ASP A 2 -23.30 16.13 -25.27
CA ASP A 2 -24.72 15.78 -25.39
C ASP A 2 -25.22 15.94 -26.82
N ILE A 3 -24.79 17.00 -27.51
CA ILE A 3 -25.13 17.22 -28.94
C ILE A 3 -24.67 16.06 -29.80
N GLY A 4 -23.41 15.61 -29.66
CA GLY A 4 -22.90 14.49 -30.44
C GLY A 4 -23.59 13.16 -30.16
N GLN A 5 -23.94 12.90 -28.90
CA GLN A 5 -24.72 11.71 -28.51
C GLN A 5 -26.14 11.81 -29.06
N GLY A 6 -26.77 13.00 -28.98
CA GLY A 6 -28.09 13.25 -29.60
C GLY A 6 -28.12 12.95 -31.09
N MET A 7 -27.14 13.40 -31.85
CA MET A 7 -27.03 13.11 -33.29
C MET A 7 -26.94 11.60 -33.59
N ILE A 8 -26.13 10.86 -32.78
CA ILE A 8 -26.01 9.40 -32.92
C ILE A 8 -27.38 8.74 -32.70
N MET A 9 -28.05 9.10 -31.62
CA MET A 9 -29.39 8.57 -31.27
C MET A 9 -30.44 8.88 -32.35
N GLU A 10 -30.45 10.09 -32.86
CA GLU A 10 -31.39 10.50 -33.93
C GLU A 10 -31.18 9.71 -35.23
N ASP A 11 -29.94 9.54 -35.65
CA ASP A 11 -29.63 8.79 -36.87
C ASP A 11 -29.93 7.28 -36.74
N ILE A 12 -29.73 6.72 -35.54
CA ILE A 12 -30.11 5.34 -35.23
C ILE A 12 -31.65 5.20 -35.27
N ARG A 13 -32.40 6.09 -34.60
CA ARG A 13 -33.86 6.06 -34.57
C ARG A 13 -34.49 6.28 -35.93
N ALA A 14 -33.83 7.08 -36.75
CA ALA A 14 -34.27 7.32 -38.13
C ALA A 14 -33.93 6.14 -39.10
N GLY A 15 -33.28 5.07 -38.60
CA GLY A 15 -32.89 3.92 -39.41
C GLY A 15 -31.80 4.21 -40.46
N LYS A 16 -31.08 5.34 -40.32
CA LYS A 16 -30.02 5.74 -41.26
C LYS A 16 -28.75 4.92 -41.09
N VAL A 17 -28.49 4.41 -39.86
CA VAL A 17 -27.27 3.66 -39.52
C VAL A 17 -27.61 2.39 -38.74
N ASN A 18 -26.87 1.33 -39.00
CA ASN A 18 -26.95 0.05 -38.31
C ASN A 18 -25.62 -0.35 -37.63
N ARG A 19 -24.62 0.51 -37.70
CA ARG A 19 -23.31 0.42 -37.05
C ARG A 19 -22.85 1.84 -36.78
N VAL A 20 -22.12 2.02 -35.69
CA VAL A 20 -21.56 3.33 -35.30
C VAL A 20 -20.05 3.24 -35.14
N VAL A 21 -19.33 4.16 -35.78
CA VAL A 21 -17.88 4.35 -35.59
C VAL A 21 -17.64 5.77 -35.10
N VAL A 22 -16.97 5.92 -33.97
CA VAL A 22 -16.57 7.23 -33.44
C VAL A 22 -15.05 7.37 -33.48
N ALA A 23 -14.57 8.37 -34.23
CA ALA A 23 -13.15 8.72 -34.26
C ALA A 23 -12.85 9.77 -33.20
N SER A 24 -12.22 9.37 -32.09
CA SER A 24 -11.99 10.27 -30.96
C SER A 24 -10.72 9.86 -30.16
N CYS A 25 -10.70 10.13 -28.86
CA CYS A 25 -9.65 9.72 -27.93
C CYS A 25 -9.77 8.24 -27.52
N SER A 26 -9.04 7.84 -26.48
CA SER A 26 -8.99 6.46 -26.01
C SER A 26 -10.37 5.87 -25.69
N PRO A 27 -10.67 4.63 -26.14
CA PRO A 27 -11.87 3.91 -25.75
C PRO A 27 -11.97 3.71 -24.22
N ARG A 28 -10.83 3.61 -23.51
CA ARG A 28 -10.80 3.50 -22.03
C ARG A 28 -11.64 4.55 -21.29
N MET A 29 -11.82 5.73 -21.90
CA MET A 29 -12.50 6.86 -21.28
C MET A 29 -13.96 6.98 -21.70
N HIS A 30 -14.28 6.68 -22.96
CA HIS A 30 -15.52 7.14 -23.55
C HIS A 30 -16.32 6.05 -24.27
N GLU A 31 -15.78 4.85 -24.36
CA GLU A 31 -16.45 3.74 -25.05
C GLU A 31 -17.86 3.49 -24.48
N GLU A 32 -17.95 3.43 -23.15
CA GLU A 32 -19.22 3.21 -22.45
C GLU A 32 -20.25 4.33 -22.71
N THR A 33 -19.78 5.58 -22.78
CA THR A 33 -20.64 6.73 -23.11
C THR A 33 -21.28 6.60 -24.48
N PHE A 34 -20.51 6.16 -25.47
CA PHE A 34 -21.02 6.00 -26.84
C PHE A 34 -21.85 4.72 -27.02
N ARG A 35 -21.46 3.63 -26.33
CA ARG A 35 -22.25 2.40 -26.28
C ARG A 35 -23.64 2.66 -25.69
N ARG A 36 -23.74 3.45 -24.60
CA ARG A 36 -25.01 3.87 -24.03
C ARG A 36 -25.83 4.71 -24.99
N ALA A 37 -25.21 5.65 -25.72
CA ALA A 37 -25.93 6.42 -26.74
C ALA A 37 -26.45 5.53 -27.87
N CYS A 38 -25.75 4.48 -28.28
CA CYS A 38 -26.22 3.49 -29.23
C CYS A 38 -27.45 2.74 -28.67
N GLU A 39 -27.41 2.28 -27.46
CA GLU A 39 -28.48 1.54 -26.78
C GLU A 39 -29.72 2.40 -26.58
N GLU A 40 -29.59 3.63 -26.11
CA GLU A 40 -30.67 4.61 -25.99
C GLU A 40 -31.27 5.01 -27.33
N GLY A 41 -30.50 4.93 -28.43
CA GLY A 41 -30.96 5.06 -29.79
C GLY A 41 -31.73 3.86 -30.30
N GLY A 42 -31.65 2.68 -29.64
CA GLY A 42 -32.27 1.43 -30.05
C GLY A 42 -31.35 0.49 -30.86
N LEU A 43 -30.05 0.74 -30.89
CA LEU A 43 -29.05 -0.12 -31.51
C LEU A 43 -28.37 -0.98 -30.45
N ASN A 44 -28.12 -2.28 -30.76
CA ASN A 44 -27.31 -3.11 -29.84
C ASN A 44 -25.95 -2.46 -29.57
N LYS A 45 -25.61 -2.24 -28.33
CA LYS A 45 -24.43 -1.47 -27.88
C LYS A 45 -23.08 -2.03 -28.37
N TYR A 46 -23.06 -3.29 -28.79
CA TYR A 46 -21.87 -3.95 -29.34
C TYR A 46 -21.69 -3.76 -30.85
N LEU A 47 -22.61 -3.09 -31.51
CA LEU A 47 -22.48 -2.66 -32.91
C LEU A 47 -21.77 -1.30 -33.03
N PHE A 48 -20.88 -1.03 -32.11
CA PHE A 48 -20.10 0.20 -31.93
C PHE A 48 -18.60 -0.10 -32.00
N GLU A 49 -17.84 0.79 -32.64
CA GLU A 49 -16.38 0.77 -32.68
C GLU A 49 -15.80 2.16 -32.45
N GLN A 50 -14.68 2.26 -31.77
CA GLN A 50 -14.00 3.54 -31.51
C GLN A 50 -12.59 3.56 -32.10
N ALA A 51 -12.35 4.45 -33.05
CA ALA A 51 -11.03 4.71 -33.62
C ALA A 51 -10.27 5.72 -32.73
N ASN A 52 -9.18 5.27 -32.11
CA ASN A 52 -8.33 6.15 -31.30
C ASN A 52 -7.39 6.96 -32.17
N ILE A 53 -7.79 8.18 -32.54
CA ILE A 53 -7.03 9.10 -33.38
C ILE A 53 -6.23 10.14 -32.59
N ARG A 54 -6.29 10.11 -31.27
CA ARG A 54 -5.50 10.98 -30.39
C ARG A 54 -4.23 10.29 -29.90
N GLU A 55 -4.34 9.28 -29.05
CA GLU A 55 -3.19 8.62 -28.44
C GLU A 55 -2.39 7.78 -29.45
N HIS A 56 -3.07 7.06 -30.37
CA HIS A 56 -2.43 6.21 -31.36
C HIS A 56 -2.06 6.93 -32.67
N CYS A 57 -2.41 8.22 -32.79
CA CYS A 57 -2.18 8.98 -34.01
C CYS A 57 -1.52 10.33 -33.72
N THR A 58 -2.28 11.34 -33.26
CA THR A 58 -1.75 12.71 -33.16
C THR A 58 -0.64 12.85 -32.11
N TRP A 59 -0.67 12.10 -31.01
CA TRP A 59 0.36 12.18 -29.97
C TRP A 59 1.67 11.51 -30.38
N VAL A 60 1.62 10.45 -31.17
CA VAL A 60 2.83 9.75 -31.63
C VAL A 60 3.44 10.40 -32.88
N THR A 61 2.72 11.31 -33.55
CA THR A 61 3.15 12.00 -34.77
C THR A 61 2.93 13.51 -34.69
N MET A 62 3.16 14.12 -33.53
CA MET A 62 2.88 15.56 -33.27
C MET A 62 3.60 16.51 -34.23
N ASN A 63 4.78 16.16 -34.71
CA ASN A 63 5.61 17.00 -35.57
C ASN A 63 5.42 16.73 -37.06
N ASP A 64 4.53 15.79 -37.44
CA ASP A 64 4.22 15.43 -38.84
C ASP A 64 2.71 15.42 -39.09
N VAL A 65 2.12 16.58 -39.34
CA VAL A 65 0.68 16.74 -39.57
C VAL A 65 0.16 15.93 -40.77
N PRO A 66 0.85 15.89 -41.92
CA PRO A 66 0.45 15.03 -43.04
C PRO A 66 0.49 13.54 -42.70
N GLY A 67 1.53 13.09 -41.99
CA GLY A 67 1.66 11.72 -41.48
C GLY A 67 0.57 11.37 -40.50
N ALA A 68 0.29 12.24 -39.52
CA ALA A 68 -0.79 12.09 -38.55
C ALA A 68 -2.15 11.94 -39.24
N THR A 69 -2.42 12.76 -40.27
CA THR A 69 -3.67 12.69 -41.05
C THR A 69 -3.80 11.36 -41.79
N ARG A 70 -2.71 10.84 -42.37
CA ARG A 70 -2.69 9.53 -43.02
C ARG A 70 -3.00 8.41 -42.02
N ILE A 71 -2.31 8.40 -40.90
CA ILE A 71 -2.52 7.40 -39.82
C ILE A 71 -3.97 7.46 -39.33
N ALA A 72 -4.52 8.65 -39.07
CA ALA A 72 -5.91 8.81 -38.64
C ALA A 72 -6.90 8.21 -39.64
N LYS A 73 -6.70 8.45 -40.96
CA LYS A 73 -7.53 7.85 -42.00
C LYS A 73 -7.44 6.32 -42.02
N ASP A 74 -6.27 5.77 -41.79
CA ASP A 74 -6.08 4.33 -41.74
C ASP A 74 -6.75 3.72 -40.50
N HIS A 75 -6.63 4.35 -39.31
CA HIS A 75 -7.36 3.94 -38.10
C HIS A 75 -8.88 3.96 -38.31
N ILE A 76 -9.42 5.00 -38.96
CA ILE A 76 -10.85 5.09 -39.26
C ILE A 76 -11.27 3.99 -40.25
N ARG A 77 -10.49 3.73 -41.32
CA ARG A 77 -10.77 2.64 -42.28
C ARG A 77 -10.79 1.28 -41.60
N MET A 78 -9.80 1.00 -40.70
CA MET A 78 -9.77 -0.23 -39.94
C MET A 78 -10.98 -0.37 -39.00
N ALA A 79 -11.37 0.71 -38.31
CA ALA A 79 -12.55 0.73 -37.45
C ALA A 79 -13.84 0.52 -38.22
N ILE A 80 -14.00 1.10 -39.43
CA ILE A 80 -15.15 0.88 -40.30
C ILE A 80 -15.21 -0.58 -40.77
N ALA A 81 -14.07 -1.15 -41.21
CA ALA A 81 -14.01 -2.54 -41.63
C ALA A 81 -14.39 -3.49 -40.49
N LYS A 82 -13.86 -3.24 -39.27
CA LYS A 82 -14.20 -4.00 -38.07
C LYS A 82 -15.69 -3.85 -37.71
N ALA A 83 -16.21 -2.62 -37.70
CA ALA A 83 -17.62 -2.36 -37.43
C ALA A 83 -18.55 -3.11 -38.40
N GLY A 84 -18.19 -3.20 -39.70
CA GLY A 84 -18.94 -3.97 -40.69
C GLY A 84 -19.04 -5.47 -40.37
N ALA A 85 -18.05 -6.02 -39.66
CA ALA A 85 -18.00 -7.42 -39.25
C ALA A 85 -18.68 -7.69 -37.89
N LEU A 86 -19.01 -6.65 -37.12
CA LEU A 86 -19.65 -6.81 -35.79
C LEU A 86 -21.05 -7.43 -35.94
N LYS A 87 -21.36 -8.33 -35.01
CA LYS A 87 -22.68 -8.92 -34.81
C LYS A 87 -23.31 -8.43 -33.52
N PRO A 88 -24.65 -8.34 -33.42
CA PRO A 88 -25.29 -8.09 -32.14
C PRO A 88 -24.90 -9.19 -31.17
N LEU A 89 -24.50 -8.79 -29.94
CA LEU A 89 -24.21 -9.73 -28.88
C LEU A 89 -25.36 -9.72 -27.86
N GLU A 90 -25.66 -10.88 -27.32
CA GLU A 90 -26.65 -10.99 -26.25
C GLU A 90 -26.07 -10.50 -24.95
N ILE A 91 -26.82 -9.67 -24.24
CA ILE A 91 -26.46 -9.21 -22.91
C ILE A 91 -26.79 -10.32 -21.92
N THR A 92 -25.78 -10.82 -21.23
CA THR A 92 -25.97 -11.81 -20.17
C THR A 92 -25.76 -11.12 -18.82
N THR A 93 -26.75 -11.25 -17.92
CA THR A 93 -26.62 -10.80 -16.54
C THR A 93 -26.32 -11.98 -15.61
N VAL A 94 -25.51 -11.72 -14.59
CA VAL A 94 -25.20 -12.68 -13.54
C VAL A 94 -25.45 -12.08 -12.17
N LYS A 95 -25.89 -12.91 -11.24
CA LYS A 95 -26.08 -12.47 -9.85
C LYS A 95 -24.74 -12.18 -9.22
N VAL A 96 -24.71 -11.14 -8.40
CA VAL A 96 -23.51 -10.76 -7.63
C VAL A 96 -23.56 -11.39 -6.25
N GLU A 97 -22.50 -12.10 -5.88
CA GLU A 97 -22.32 -12.58 -4.50
C GLU A 97 -22.11 -11.39 -3.56
N PRO A 98 -22.94 -11.21 -2.51
CA PRO A 98 -22.88 -10.03 -1.63
C PRO A 98 -21.78 -10.16 -0.56
N ALA A 99 -20.61 -10.57 -0.96
CA ALA A 99 -19.43 -10.75 -0.11
C ALA A 99 -18.19 -10.15 -0.76
N THR A 100 -17.27 -9.61 0.04
CA THR A 100 -16.01 -9.01 -0.41
C THR A 100 -14.83 -9.70 0.23
N LEU A 101 -13.77 -9.92 -0.56
CA LEU A 101 -12.45 -10.26 -0.06
C LEU A 101 -11.60 -8.98 0.06
N VAL A 102 -11.05 -8.73 1.23
CA VAL A 102 -10.05 -7.67 1.47
C VAL A 102 -8.72 -8.34 1.76
N VAL A 103 -7.69 -8.02 0.96
CA VAL A 103 -6.34 -8.59 1.07
C VAL A 103 -5.40 -7.58 1.68
N GLY A 104 -4.88 -7.89 2.87
CA GLY A 104 -4.06 -7.03 3.70
C GLY A 104 -4.86 -6.31 4.79
N ALA A 105 -4.49 -6.51 6.06
CA ALA A 105 -5.13 -5.91 7.22
C ALA A 105 -4.28 -4.80 7.85
N GLY A 106 -3.61 -3.98 7.03
CA GLY A 106 -3.09 -2.67 7.42
C GLY A 106 -4.22 -1.65 7.55
N ILE A 107 -3.88 -0.37 7.78
CA ILE A 107 -4.89 0.69 8.00
C ILE A 107 -5.88 0.84 6.83
N ALA A 108 -5.45 0.59 5.59
CA ALA A 108 -6.33 0.60 4.43
C ALA A 108 -7.36 -0.53 4.49
N GLY A 109 -6.91 -1.78 4.61
CA GLY A 109 -7.80 -2.95 4.64
C GLY A 109 -8.73 -2.96 5.83
N ILE A 110 -8.25 -2.56 7.02
CA ILE A 110 -9.08 -2.41 8.22
C ILE A 110 -10.24 -1.43 7.96
N ASN A 111 -9.98 -0.24 7.41
CA ASN A 111 -11.04 0.73 7.15
C ASN A 111 -11.99 0.28 6.05
N ALA A 112 -11.49 -0.31 4.97
CA ALA A 112 -12.36 -0.86 3.91
C ALA A 112 -13.25 -2.00 4.43
N ALA A 113 -12.69 -2.92 5.22
CA ALA A 113 -13.43 -4.03 5.80
C ALA A 113 -14.53 -3.56 6.77
N LEU A 114 -14.22 -2.59 7.64
CA LEU A 114 -15.18 -2.02 8.57
C LEU A 114 -16.33 -1.28 7.86
N ASP A 115 -16.02 -0.47 6.84
CA ASP A 115 -17.06 0.26 6.10
C ASP A 115 -18.02 -0.69 5.38
N LEU A 116 -17.50 -1.76 4.74
CA LEU A 116 -18.32 -2.78 4.09
C LEU A 116 -19.14 -3.59 5.09
N ALA A 117 -18.53 -4.03 6.19
CA ALA A 117 -19.20 -4.80 7.22
C ALA A 117 -20.32 -4.00 7.93
N ASN A 118 -20.07 -2.71 8.20
CA ASN A 118 -21.04 -1.79 8.78
C ASN A 118 -22.16 -1.44 7.79
N SER A 119 -21.92 -1.58 6.48
CA SER A 119 -22.95 -1.50 5.44
C SER A 119 -23.73 -2.80 5.26
N GLY A 120 -23.44 -3.84 6.05
CA GLY A 120 -24.17 -5.10 6.08
C GLY A 120 -23.65 -6.20 5.16
N TYR A 121 -22.53 -6.00 4.49
CA TYR A 121 -21.93 -7.02 3.62
C TYR A 121 -21.03 -7.97 4.41
N LYS A 122 -20.95 -9.23 3.98
CA LYS A 122 -19.96 -10.19 4.47
C LYS A 122 -18.58 -9.81 3.93
N VAL A 123 -17.58 -9.79 4.82
CA VAL A 123 -16.20 -9.48 4.49
C VAL A 123 -15.27 -10.60 4.93
N TYR A 124 -14.44 -11.07 4.02
CA TYR A 124 -13.30 -11.94 4.32
C TYR A 124 -12.06 -11.07 4.32
N LEU A 125 -11.43 -10.89 5.50
CA LEU A 125 -10.21 -10.09 5.65
C LEU A 125 -9.01 -11.01 5.83
N VAL A 126 -8.13 -11.06 4.83
CA VAL A 126 -6.95 -11.93 4.80
C VAL A 126 -5.69 -11.13 5.09
N GLU A 127 -4.90 -11.59 6.04
CA GLU A 127 -3.63 -10.96 6.45
C GLU A 127 -2.50 -12.01 6.51
N LYS A 128 -1.38 -11.69 5.87
CA LYS A 128 -0.19 -12.54 5.83
C LYS A 128 0.49 -12.68 7.18
N SER A 129 0.50 -11.61 7.98
CA SER A 129 1.08 -11.60 9.32
C SER A 129 0.17 -12.32 10.33
N PRO A 130 0.70 -12.80 11.48
CA PRO A 130 -0.12 -13.36 12.55
C PRO A 130 -1.06 -12.34 13.21
N THR A 131 -0.95 -11.06 12.90
CA THR A 131 -1.73 -9.97 13.50
C THR A 131 -2.07 -8.90 12.47
N VAL A 132 -3.18 -8.19 12.69
CA VAL A 132 -3.55 -7.01 11.89
C VAL A 132 -2.83 -5.75 12.37
N GLY A 133 -2.90 -4.66 11.60
CA GLY A 133 -2.35 -3.34 11.93
C GLY A 133 -1.31 -2.83 10.93
N GLY A 134 -0.57 -3.72 10.28
CA GLY A 134 0.48 -3.37 9.30
C GLY A 134 1.52 -2.40 9.86
N HIS A 135 2.11 -1.57 9.02
CA HIS A 135 3.13 -0.59 9.44
C HIS A 135 2.61 0.46 10.42
N MET A 136 1.29 0.75 10.44
CA MET A 136 0.75 1.72 11.40
C MET A 136 0.92 1.26 12.85
N ALA A 137 0.90 -0.05 13.11
CA ALA A 137 1.19 -0.61 14.43
C ALA A 137 2.66 -0.40 14.87
N GLN A 138 3.58 -0.13 13.96
CA GLN A 138 5.00 0.13 14.25
C GLN A 138 5.29 1.60 14.58
N LEU A 139 4.36 2.52 14.26
CA LEU A 139 4.55 3.96 14.49
C LEU A 139 4.30 4.36 15.94
N ASP A 140 5.01 5.38 16.42
CA ASP A 140 4.74 6.03 17.73
C ASP A 140 3.58 7.02 17.59
N LYS A 141 3.80 8.10 16.86
CA LYS A 141 2.81 9.16 16.61
C LYS A 141 2.55 9.35 15.12
N THR A 142 1.46 10.03 14.80
CA THR A 142 1.09 10.41 13.42
C THR A 142 1.22 11.93 13.23
N PHE A 143 1.57 12.36 12.03
CA PHE A 143 1.62 13.78 11.65
C PHE A 143 0.30 14.18 10.94
N PRO A 144 -0.10 15.47 10.96
CA PRO A 144 0.52 16.60 11.66
C PRO A 144 0.02 16.76 13.10
N THR A 145 -0.96 15.97 13.52
CA THR A 145 -1.71 16.13 14.78
C THR A 145 -0.97 15.61 16.02
N MET A 146 0.10 14.83 15.83
CA MET A 146 0.86 14.17 16.90
C MET A 146 0.05 13.17 17.73
N ASP A 147 -1.01 12.61 17.15
CA ASP A 147 -1.81 11.57 17.79
C ASP A 147 -1.00 10.28 17.95
N CYS A 148 -1.25 9.57 19.03
CA CYS A 148 -0.70 8.26 19.29
C CYS A 148 -1.22 7.24 18.26
N SER A 149 -0.32 6.60 17.53
CA SER A 149 -0.68 5.66 16.47
C SER A 149 -1.45 4.44 17.00
N SER A 150 -0.99 3.84 18.10
CA SER A 150 -1.66 2.68 18.70
C SER A 150 -3.05 3.05 19.25
N CYS A 151 -3.21 4.27 19.81
CA CYS A 151 -4.50 4.74 20.34
C CYS A 151 -5.56 4.86 19.26
N ILE A 152 -5.16 5.15 18.01
CA ILE A 152 -6.06 5.22 16.85
C ILE A 152 -6.29 3.83 16.26
N THR A 153 -5.24 3.01 16.15
CA THR A 153 -5.27 1.75 15.39
C THR A 153 -5.87 0.60 16.21
N THR A 154 -5.53 0.48 17.50
CA THR A 154 -5.96 -0.64 18.34
C THR A 154 -7.49 -0.78 18.46
N PRO A 155 -8.29 0.31 18.65
CA PRO A 155 -9.74 0.20 18.65
C PRO A 155 -10.29 -0.37 17.34
N LYS A 156 -9.75 0.04 16.19
CA LYS A 156 -10.17 -0.47 14.88
C LYS A 156 -9.77 -1.93 14.65
N MET A 157 -8.59 -2.33 15.09
CA MET A 157 -8.16 -3.73 15.08
C MET A 157 -9.10 -4.61 15.90
N SER A 158 -9.46 -4.14 17.11
CA SER A 158 -10.42 -4.82 17.98
C SER A 158 -11.83 -4.87 17.40
N GLU A 159 -12.27 -3.81 16.73
CA GLU A 159 -13.55 -3.74 16.03
C GLU A 159 -13.62 -4.77 14.89
N VAL A 160 -12.56 -4.89 14.07
CA VAL A 160 -12.45 -5.90 13.01
C VAL A 160 -12.62 -7.32 13.56
N ALA A 161 -11.92 -7.65 14.66
CA ALA A 161 -12.00 -9.00 15.24
C ALA A 161 -13.35 -9.34 15.85
N ARG A 162 -14.14 -8.34 16.25
CA ARG A 162 -15.45 -8.53 16.91
C ARG A 162 -16.64 -8.36 15.97
N ASN A 163 -16.44 -7.84 14.77
CA ASN A 163 -17.53 -7.56 13.84
C ASN A 163 -18.05 -8.88 13.25
N LYS A 164 -19.34 -9.14 13.43
CA LYS A 164 -19.99 -10.39 12.98
C LYS A 164 -19.99 -10.59 11.46
N ASN A 165 -19.88 -9.49 10.71
CA ASN A 165 -19.83 -9.52 9.25
C ASN A 165 -18.41 -9.70 8.71
N ILE A 166 -17.37 -9.60 9.56
CA ILE A 166 -15.98 -9.81 9.17
C ILE A 166 -15.51 -11.20 9.61
N GLU A 167 -15.00 -11.96 8.66
CA GLU A 167 -14.24 -13.17 8.93
C GLU A 167 -12.75 -12.84 8.75
N LEU A 168 -12.08 -12.71 9.89
CA LEU A 168 -10.65 -12.38 9.93
C LEU A 168 -9.82 -13.66 9.80
N MET A 169 -8.94 -13.71 8.81
CA MET A 169 -7.98 -14.77 8.55
C MET A 169 -6.56 -14.18 8.61
N THR A 170 -5.95 -14.22 9.78
CA THR A 170 -4.54 -13.86 9.95
C THR A 170 -3.65 -15.05 9.61
N TYR A 171 -2.36 -14.79 9.40
CA TYR A 171 -1.36 -15.78 9.00
C TYR A 171 -1.84 -16.61 7.80
N SER A 172 -2.39 -15.91 6.80
CA SER A 172 -3.08 -16.51 5.65
C SER A 172 -2.79 -15.76 4.37
N GLU A 173 -2.74 -16.47 3.25
CA GLU A 173 -2.49 -15.91 1.93
C GLU A 173 -3.50 -16.44 0.90
N VAL A 174 -3.86 -15.58 -0.07
CA VAL A 174 -4.63 -16.01 -1.23
C VAL A 174 -3.69 -16.67 -2.22
N VAL A 175 -3.94 -17.93 -2.55
CA VAL A 175 -3.08 -18.72 -3.44
C VAL A 175 -3.61 -18.84 -4.85
N SER A 176 -4.92 -18.73 -5.05
CA SER A 176 -5.52 -18.65 -6.38
C SER A 176 -6.82 -17.89 -6.38
N LEU A 177 -7.17 -17.34 -7.54
CA LEU A 177 -8.42 -16.68 -7.83
C LEU A 177 -8.92 -17.13 -9.20
N ASP A 178 -10.18 -17.55 -9.24
CA ASP A 178 -10.90 -17.94 -10.44
C ASP A 178 -12.22 -17.15 -10.53
N GLY A 179 -12.88 -17.18 -11.69
CA GLY A 179 -14.18 -16.55 -11.89
C GLY A 179 -14.10 -15.16 -12.53
N TYR A 180 -15.12 -14.36 -12.31
CA TYR A 180 -15.33 -13.06 -12.96
C TYR A 180 -16.11 -12.12 -12.03
N VAL A 181 -16.26 -10.87 -12.46
CA VAL A 181 -16.96 -9.81 -11.69
C VAL A 181 -18.28 -10.30 -11.13
N GLY A 182 -18.48 -10.11 -9.82
CA GLY A 182 -19.66 -10.58 -9.11
C GLY A 182 -19.61 -12.05 -8.67
N ASN A 183 -18.74 -12.89 -9.21
CA ASN A 183 -18.68 -14.33 -8.95
C ASN A 183 -17.23 -14.86 -8.97
N PHE A 184 -16.41 -14.34 -8.09
CA PHE A 184 -15.05 -14.85 -7.89
C PHE A 184 -15.06 -16.02 -6.91
N GLN A 185 -14.11 -16.92 -7.09
CA GLN A 185 -13.79 -17.99 -6.16
C GLN A 185 -12.31 -17.88 -5.80
N ALA A 186 -12.02 -17.59 -4.53
CA ALA A 186 -10.67 -17.49 -4.02
C ALA A 186 -10.34 -18.69 -3.12
N ARG A 187 -9.13 -19.21 -3.29
CA ARG A 187 -8.54 -20.20 -2.40
C ARG A 187 -7.54 -19.53 -1.49
N ILE A 188 -7.69 -19.72 -0.20
CA ILE A 188 -6.87 -19.15 0.86
C ILE A 188 -6.13 -20.26 1.57
N GLU A 189 -4.81 -20.13 1.70
CA GLU A 189 -3.99 -20.98 2.56
C GLU A 189 -3.86 -20.32 3.92
N LYS A 190 -4.26 -21.03 4.97
CA LYS A 190 -4.09 -20.62 6.38
C LYS A 190 -2.89 -21.37 6.94
N TYR A 191 -1.85 -20.65 7.29
CA TYR A 191 -0.65 -21.21 7.89
C TYR A 191 -0.89 -21.57 9.34
N PRO A 192 -0.30 -22.66 9.85
CA PRO A 192 -0.46 -23.07 11.23
C PRO A 192 0.26 -22.11 12.18
N HIS A 193 -0.44 -21.61 13.19
CA HIS A 193 0.18 -20.88 14.29
C HIS A 193 0.94 -21.81 15.24
N TYR A 194 0.71 -23.12 15.14
CA TYR A 194 1.18 -24.15 16.09
C TYR A 194 0.70 -23.90 17.52
N ILE A 195 -0.31 -23.09 17.66
CA ILE A 195 -1.03 -22.77 18.88
C ILE A 195 -2.51 -22.83 18.55
N ASP A 196 -3.26 -23.60 19.30
CA ASP A 196 -4.71 -23.65 19.19
C ASP A 196 -5.29 -22.33 19.72
N GLN A 197 -5.72 -21.48 18.81
CA GLN A 197 -6.22 -20.14 19.10
C GLN A 197 -7.51 -20.16 19.92
N ALA A 198 -8.31 -21.22 19.84
CA ALA A 198 -9.54 -21.34 20.62
C ALA A 198 -9.27 -21.62 22.12
N THR A 199 -8.14 -22.23 22.45
CA THR A 199 -7.76 -22.58 23.82
C THR A 199 -6.66 -21.69 24.40
N CYS A 200 -5.94 -20.94 23.56
CA CYS A 200 -4.91 -20.00 24.01
C CYS A 200 -5.53 -18.78 24.72
N THR A 201 -5.10 -18.53 25.96
CA THR A 201 -5.57 -17.37 26.76
C THR A 201 -4.64 -16.16 26.67
N GLY A 202 -3.54 -16.23 25.92
CA GLY A 202 -2.57 -15.13 25.83
C GLY A 202 -1.76 -14.88 27.11
N CYS A 203 -1.67 -15.86 28.04
CA CYS A 203 -1.12 -15.69 29.39
C CYS A 203 0.40 -15.45 29.45
N GLY A 204 1.17 -15.78 28.42
CA GLY A 204 2.60 -15.51 28.32
C GLY A 204 3.54 -16.58 28.88
N HIS A 205 3.09 -17.57 29.68
CA HIS A 205 3.97 -18.58 30.30
C HIS A 205 4.88 -19.29 29.29
N CYS A 206 4.41 -19.50 28.06
CA CYS A 206 5.18 -20.16 27.02
C CYS A 206 6.37 -19.32 26.51
N ILE A 207 6.26 -17.99 26.49
CA ILE A 207 7.34 -17.10 26.06
C ILE A 207 8.44 -17.01 27.13
N ASP A 208 8.05 -17.00 28.41
CA ASP A 208 8.99 -16.89 29.54
C ASP A 208 9.95 -18.10 29.62
N VAL A 209 9.47 -19.29 29.24
CA VAL A 209 10.26 -20.52 29.30
C VAL A 209 10.98 -20.86 28.00
N CYS A 210 10.72 -20.14 26.90
CA CYS A 210 11.34 -20.46 25.61
C CYS A 210 12.83 -20.10 25.62
N PRO A 211 13.74 -21.08 25.38
CA PRO A 211 15.19 -20.83 25.40
C PRO A 211 15.71 -20.14 24.13
N ILE A 212 14.92 -20.14 23.04
CA ILE A 212 15.38 -19.67 21.73
C ILE A 212 15.06 -18.19 21.55
N GLU A 213 16.07 -17.45 21.14
CA GLU A 213 15.97 -16.06 20.68
C GLU A 213 16.30 -15.97 19.20
N CYS A 214 15.52 -15.19 18.46
CA CYS A 214 15.70 -14.95 17.02
C CYS A 214 15.42 -13.49 16.68
N ALA A 215 15.69 -13.12 15.43
CA ALA A 215 15.42 -11.78 14.94
C ALA A 215 13.92 -11.44 15.10
N ASN A 216 13.65 -10.21 15.49
CA ASN A 216 12.29 -9.69 15.60
C ASN A 216 12.05 -8.69 14.46
N GLU A 217 11.27 -9.11 13.48
CA GLU A 217 10.96 -8.32 12.28
C GLU A 217 10.11 -7.09 12.63
N PHE A 218 9.22 -7.21 13.62
CA PHE A 218 8.39 -6.09 14.07
C PHE A 218 9.24 -4.98 14.69
N GLU A 219 10.29 -5.35 15.45
CA GLU A 219 11.26 -4.43 16.05
C GLU A 219 12.47 -4.14 15.13
N LEU A 220 12.41 -4.57 13.86
CA LEU A 220 13.45 -4.32 12.85
C LEU A 220 14.86 -4.77 13.29
N GLY A 221 14.92 -5.87 14.02
CA GLY A 221 16.16 -6.45 14.54
C GLY A 221 16.73 -5.74 15.77
N MET A 222 16.09 -4.68 16.29
CA MET A 222 16.62 -3.91 17.43
C MET A 222 16.41 -4.59 18.79
N LYS A 223 15.51 -5.56 18.87
CA LYS A 223 15.28 -6.40 20.03
C LYS A 223 14.97 -7.83 19.56
N PRO A 224 15.54 -8.88 20.16
CA PRO A 224 15.18 -10.25 19.79
C PRO A 224 13.73 -10.57 20.22
N LYS A 225 13.15 -11.58 19.56
CA LYS A 225 11.92 -12.27 19.99
C LYS A 225 12.22 -13.72 20.34
N LYS A 226 11.36 -14.35 21.11
CA LYS A 226 11.41 -15.81 21.32
C LYS A 226 10.86 -16.53 20.09
N ALA A 227 11.21 -17.81 19.88
CA ALA A 227 10.63 -18.62 18.79
C ALA A 227 9.11 -18.81 18.94
N ILE A 228 8.59 -18.75 20.16
CA ILE A 228 7.15 -18.56 20.45
C ILE A 228 6.93 -17.11 20.86
N TYR A 229 6.04 -16.41 20.17
CA TYR A 229 5.94 -14.95 20.32
C TYR A 229 4.52 -14.42 20.08
N LEU A 230 4.29 -13.24 20.61
CA LEU A 230 3.23 -12.31 20.22
C LEU A 230 3.89 -11.16 19.47
N SER A 231 3.36 -10.73 18.34
CA SER A 231 4.01 -9.74 17.48
C SER A 231 4.28 -8.40 18.19
N PHE A 232 3.32 -7.93 18.97
CA PHE A 232 3.42 -6.76 19.85
C PHE A 232 2.29 -6.80 20.90
N PRO A 233 2.37 -6.04 22.00
CA PRO A 233 1.44 -6.18 23.13
C PRO A 233 -0.05 -5.96 22.80
N GLN A 234 -0.37 -5.14 21.78
CA GLN A 234 -1.74 -4.86 21.34
C GLN A 234 -2.14 -5.67 20.10
N ALA A 235 -1.43 -6.75 19.79
CA ALA A 235 -1.73 -7.60 18.64
C ALA A 235 -3.18 -8.11 18.65
N VAL A 236 -3.77 -8.22 17.47
CA VAL A 236 -5.12 -8.76 17.25
C VAL A 236 -5.06 -9.70 16.05
N PRO A 237 -5.38 -10.98 16.21
CA PRO A 237 -5.68 -11.69 17.47
C PRO A 237 -4.54 -11.64 18.49
N GLY A 238 -4.85 -11.85 19.78
CA GLY A 238 -3.92 -11.78 20.89
C GLY A 238 -3.27 -13.11 21.26
N GLU A 239 -3.35 -14.09 20.39
CA GLU A 239 -2.79 -15.42 20.58
C GLU A 239 -1.35 -15.50 20.08
N TYR A 240 -0.58 -16.41 20.70
CA TYR A 240 0.81 -16.64 20.35
C TYR A 240 0.95 -17.43 19.04
N THR A 241 2.12 -17.30 18.42
CA THR A 241 2.51 -18.05 17.23
C THR A 241 3.90 -18.63 17.44
N ILE A 242 4.19 -19.81 16.91
CA ILE A 242 5.53 -20.42 16.91
C ILE A 242 6.17 -20.21 15.54
N ASP A 243 7.32 -19.57 15.52
CA ASP A 243 8.19 -19.49 14.36
C ASP A 243 8.96 -20.82 14.21
N MET A 244 8.45 -21.70 13.38
CA MET A 244 9.02 -23.03 13.20
C MET A 244 10.37 -23.05 12.48
N ASN A 245 10.77 -21.94 11.84
CA ASN A 245 12.11 -21.82 11.24
C ASN A 245 13.20 -21.73 12.33
N HIS A 246 12.83 -21.24 13.52
CA HIS A 246 13.76 -21.08 14.64
C HIS A 246 13.46 -22.04 15.80
N CYS A 247 12.26 -22.60 15.88
CA CYS A 247 11.85 -23.50 16.96
C CYS A 247 12.56 -24.85 16.91
N ILE A 248 13.23 -25.24 17.97
CA ILE A 248 13.93 -26.54 18.12
C ILE A 248 13.03 -27.68 18.61
N LYS A 249 11.73 -27.43 18.80
CA LYS A 249 10.72 -28.40 19.28
C LYS A 249 11.10 -29.08 20.62
N CYS A 250 11.70 -28.36 21.54
CA CYS A 250 12.14 -28.89 22.84
C CYS A 250 10.99 -29.29 23.80
N GLY A 251 9.75 -28.87 23.52
CA GLY A 251 8.57 -29.24 24.30
C GLY A 251 8.29 -28.37 25.55
N ILE A 252 9.25 -27.58 26.05
CA ILE A 252 9.15 -26.84 27.31
C ILE A 252 7.92 -25.90 27.34
N CYS A 253 7.63 -25.21 26.23
CA CYS A 253 6.46 -24.33 26.17
C CYS A 253 5.13 -25.10 26.17
N ALA A 254 5.12 -26.35 25.70
CA ALA A 254 3.93 -27.21 25.76
C ALA A 254 3.67 -27.69 27.19
N GLU A 255 4.72 -28.05 27.92
CA GLU A 255 4.63 -28.44 29.34
C GLU A 255 4.20 -27.27 30.25
N ALA A 256 4.70 -26.05 29.94
CA ALA A 256 4.36 -24.84 30.70
C ALA A 256 2.97 -24.28 30.37
N CYS A 257 2.30 -24.75 29.31
CA CYS A 257 1.03 -24.21 28.87
C CYS A 257 -0.15 -24.73 29.72
N PRO A 258 -0.82 -23.87 30.52
CA PRO A 258 -1.89 -24.34 31.43
C PRO A 258 -3.14 -24.85 30.67
N THR A 259 -3.35 -24.41 29.44
CA THR A 259 -4.47 -24.82 28.59
C THR A 259 -4.11 -25.86 27.54
N SER A 260 -2.85 -26.31 27.52
CA SER A 260 -2.34 -27.27 26.53
C SER A 260 -2.58 -26.84 25.08
N ALA A 261 -2.44 -25.53 24.79
CA ALA A 261 -2.74 -24.97 23.46
C ALA A 261 -1.66 -25.25 22.40
N VAL A 262 -0.45 -25.74 22.76
CA VAL A 262 0.64 -25.96 21.81
C VAL A 262 0.37 -27.18 20.91
N ARG A 263 0.49 -27.00 19.58
CA ARG A 263 0.14 -27.98 18.54
C ARG A 263 1.25 -28.09 17.47
N TYR A 264 2.36 -28.73 17.75
CA TYR A 264 3.51 -28.84 16.84
C TYR A 264 3.24 -29.53 15.49
N ASN A 265 2.14 -30.28 15.39
CA ASN A 265 1.82 -31.11 14.21
C ASN A 265 0.78 -30.46 13.29
N ASP A 266 0.34 -29.24 13.59
CA ASP A 266 -0.61 -28.53 12.75
C ASP A 266 -0.04 -28.32 11.36
N LYS A 267 -0.91 -28.33 10.35
CA LYS A 267 -0.58 -28.16 8.95
C LYS A 267 -1.37 -27.00 8.37
N SER A 268 -0.90 -26.48 7.23
CA SER A 268 -1.68 -25.51 6.47
C SER A 268 -3.05 -26.08 6.09
N GLU A 269 -4.06 -25.25 6.17
CA GLU A 269 -5.44 -25.52 5.76
C GLU A 269 -5.80 -24.66 4.56
N TYR A 270 -6.62 -25.21 3.65
CA TYR A 270 -7.11 -24.48 2.49
C TYR A 270 -8.60 -24.22 2.64
N VAL A 271 -9.00 -22.95 2.42
CA VAL A 271 -10.39 -22.52 2.48
C VAL A 271 -10.76 -21.92 1.13
N ASP A 272 -11.83 -22.44 0.52
CA ASP A 272 -12.41 -21.89 -0.71
C ASP A 272 -13.59 -20.99 -0.35
N ILE A 273 -13.58 -19.74 -0.83
CA ILE A 273 -14.64 -18.75 -0.59
C ILE A 273 -15.21 -18.23 -1.90
N LYS A 274 -16.51 -17.89 -1.87
CA LYS A 274 -17.19 -17.19 -2.98
C LYS A 274 -17.42 -15.74 -2.61
N ILE A 275 -17.11 -14.84 -3.54
CA ILE A 275 -17.14 -13.40 -3.32
C ILE A 275 -17.53 -12.66 -4.60
N GLY A 276 -18.18 -11.51 -4.47
CA GLY A 276 -18.53 -10.66 -5.62
C GLY A 276 -17.49 -9.62 -5.94
N THR A 277 -16.72 -9.17 -4.94
CA THR A 277 -15.76 -8.09 -5.09
C THR A 277 -14.46 -8.36 -4.30
N ILE A 278 -13.38 -7.68 -4.69
CA ILE A 278 -12.06 -7.82 -4.06
C ILE A 278 -11.46 -6.43 -3.87
N ILE A 279 -10.83 -6.19 -2.70
CA ILE A 279 -10.04 -4.98 -2.44
C ILE A 279 -8.61 -5.41 -2.07
N LEU A 280 -7.63 -4.97 -2.88
CA LEU A 280 -6.22 -5.18 -2.63
C LEU A 280 -5.65 -4.01 -1.83
N ALA A 281 -5.23 -4.28 -0.60
CA ALA A 281 -4.72 -3.30 0.36
C ALA A 281 -3.39 -3.78 1.01
N THR A 282 -2.54 -4.43 0.21
CA THR A 282 -1.34 -5.15 0.66
C THR A 282 -0.18 -4.25 1.10
N GLY A 283 -0.28 -2.93 0.88
CA GLY A 283 0.68 -1.96 1.40
C GLY A 283 1.96 -1.84 0.57
N TYR A 284 3.10 -1.70 1.25
CA TYR A 284 4.42 -1.40 0.68
C TYR A 284 5.54 -2.05 1.49
N ASP A 285 6.74 -2.09 0.93
CA ASP A 285 7.95 -2.44 1.65
C ASP A 285 8.81 -1.19 1.91
N PRO A 286 9.43 -1.04 3.11
CA PRO A 286 10.41 0.00 3.37
C PRO A 286 11.65 -0.20 2.50
N TYR A 287 12.21 0.91 1.98
CA TYR A 287 13.44 0.86 1.19
C TYR A 287 14.61 0.27 2.01
N ASP A 288 15.33 -0.66 1.42
CA ASP A 288 16.55 -1.21 2.02
C ASP A 288 17.72 -0.23 1.90
N ALA A 289 18.03 0.45 3.01
CA ALA A 289 19.07 1.45 3.08
C ALA A 289 20.50 0.90 2.88
N THR A 290 20.72 -0.41 2.96
CA THR A 290 22.02 -1.03 2.69
C THR A 290 22.48 -0.81 1.25
N ARG A 291 21.54 -0.61 0.31
CA ARG A 291 21.83 -0.30 -1.10
C ARG A 291 22.49 1.07 -1.30
N MET A 292 22.37 1.99 -0.33
CA MET A 292 23.02 3.30 -0.32
C MET A 292 24.29 3.26 0.53
N HIS A 293 25.32 2.57 0.03
CA HIS A 293 26.55 2.29 0.77
C HIS A 293 27.20 3.54 1.38
N GLN A 294 27.08 4.72 0.73
CA GLN A 294 27.64 5.98 1.22
C GLN A 294 27.06 6.42 2.56
N TYR A 295 25.88 5.94 2.95
CA TYR A 295 25.25 6.32 4.22
C TYR A 295 25.59 5.38 5.38
N GLY A 296 26.31 4.29 5.14
CA GLY A 296 26.86 3.44 6.19
C GLY A 296 25.86 2.66 7.04
N PHE A 297 24.58 2.53 6.59
CA PHE A 297 23.59 1.69 7.26
C PHE A 297 24.08 0.23 7.32
N GLY A 298 23.99 -0.38 8.51
CA GLY A 298 24.54 -1.73 8.76
C GLY A 298 26.06 -1.78 9.00
N ARG A 299 26.81 -0.70 8.72
CA ARG A 299 28.26 -0.59 9.01
C ARG A 299 28.53 0.25 10.26
N HIS A 300 27.85 1.38 10.39
CA HIS A 300 27.94 2.25 11.56
C HIS A 300 26.73 1.96 12.47
N LYS A 301 26.99 1.55 13.71
CA LYS A 301 25.95 1.14 14.65
C LYS A 301 24.90 2.24 14.89
N ASN A 302 25.33 3.50 14.93
CA ASN A 302 24.47 4.65 15.23
C ASN A 302 23.85 5.27 13.97
N VAL A 303 23.89 4.59 12.81
CA VAL A 303 23.11 4.91 11.62
C VAL A 303 21.90 3.97 11.57
N ILE A 304 20.73 4.50 11.86
CA ILE A 304 19.46 3.77 11.87
C ILE A 304 18.52 4.28 10.76
N ASN A 305 17.48 3.53 10.44
CA ASN A 305 16.44 4.01 9.55
C ASN A 305 15.26 4.64 10.32
N ALA A 306 14.40 5.36 9.60
CA ALA A 306 13.28 6.09 10.20
C ALA A 306 12.25 5.16 10.89
N LEU A 307 12.05 3.93 10.41
CA LEU A 307 11.12 3.01 11.04
C LEU A 307 11.70 2.45 12.36
N GLN A 308 13.02 2.23 12.41
CA GLN A 308 13.72 1.93 13.67
C GLN A 308 13.60 3.09 14.67
N MET A 309 13.67 4.34 14.20
CA MET A 309 13.45 5.51 15.07
C MET A 309 12.03 5.53 15.63
N GLU A 310 11.00 5.15 14.86
CA GLU A 310 9.62 5.00 15.39
C GLU A 310 9.58 3.99 16.54
N ARG A 311 10.27 2.85 16.37
CA ARG A 311 10.31 1.84 17.43
C ARG A 311 11.02 2.33 18.68
N LEU A 312 12.10 3.12 18.56
CA LEU A 312 12.78 3.73 19.73
C LEU A 312 11.92 4.79 20.43
N LEU A 313 11.09 5.54 19.67
CA LEU A 313 10.19 6.55 20.24
C LEU A 313 8.99 5.93 20.95
N SER A 314 8.57 4.72 20.54
CA SER A 314 7.40 4.05 21.07
C SER A 314 7.60 3.55 22.49
N SER A 315 6.62 3.79 23.38
CA SER A 315 6.66 3.37 24.79
C SER A 315 6.69 1.85 25.00
N TYR A 316 6.25 1.08 24.01
CA TYR A 316 6.33 -0.39 23.99
C TYR A 316 7.37 -0.92 23.00
N GLY A 317 8.22 -0.05 22.49
CA GLY A 317 9.37 -0.40 21.65
C GLY A 317 10.54 -0.98 22.42
N PRO A 318 11.66 -1.24 21.73
CA PRO A 318 12.81 -1.96 22.32
C PRO A 318 13.44 -1.27 23.52
N THR A 319 13.31 0.05 23.63
CA THR A 319 13.89 0.89 24.70
C THR A 319 12.84 1.64 25.52
N GLU A 320 11.57 1.21 25.46
CA GLU A 320 10.47 1.77 26.26
C GLU A 320 10.28 3.29 26.07
N GLY A 321 10.45 3.76 24.82
CA GLY A 321 10.29 5.17 24.43
C GLY A 321 11.45 6.08 24.81
N LYS A 322 12.57 5.52 25.25
CA LYS A 322 13.84 6.22 25.45
C LYS A 322 14.72 5.98 24.24
N VAL A 323 14.89 7.00 23.40
CA VAL A 323 15.77 6.88 22.24
C VAL A 323 17.21 6.72 22.72
N LYS A 324 17.84 5.61 22.35
CA LYS A 324 19.20 5.25 22.74
C LYS A 324 20.04 4.92 21.53
N ARG A 325 21.32 5.29 21.57
CA ARG A 325 22.32 4.91 20.57
C ARG A 325 22.50 3.39 20.58
N PRO A 326 22.43 2.72 19.43
CA PRO A 326 22.65 1.26 19.38
C PRO A 326 24.04 0.80 19.85
N SER A 327 25.06 1.67 19.79
CA SER A 327 26.42 1.32 20.15
C SER A 327 26.67 1.15 21.64
N ASP A 328 26.12 2.05 22.49
CA ASP A 328 26.45 2.17 23.90
C ASP A 328 25.24 2.40 24.82
N LEU A 329 24.03 2.42 24.25
CA LEU A 329 22.75 2.61 24.94
C LEU A 329 22.61 3.96 25.67
N LYS A 330 23.43 4.96 25.33
CA LYS A 330 23.27 6.34 25.81
C LYS A 330 22.22 7.09 25.01
N GLU A 331 21.65 8.11 25.61
CA GLU A 331 20.77 9.06 24.92
C GLU A 331 21.61 10.00 24.03
N PRO A 332 21.29 10.16 22.72
CA PRO A 332 22.07 11.02 21.85
C PRO A 332 21.81 12.51 22.14
N GLU A 333 22.87 13.31 22.23
CA GLU A 333 22.82 14.77 22.37
C GLU A 333 22.65 15.47 21.02
N SER A 334 23.04 14.77 19.93
CA SER A 334 22.97 15.29 18.56
C SER A 334 22.46 14.22 17.59
N ILE A 335 21.45 14.59 16.76
CA ILE A 335 20.85 13.69 15.78
C ILE A 335 20.65 14.40 14.45
N VAL A 336 20.96 13.68 13.37
CA VAL A 336 20.69 14.14 12.00
C VAL A 336 19.70 13.23 11.30
N TRP A 337 18.68 13.83 10.64
CA TRP A 337 17.83 13.15 9.67
C TRP A 337 18.31 13.43 8.26
N VAL A 338 18.52 12.36 7.48
CA VAL A 338 18.91 12.44 6.06
C VAL A 338 17.70 12.09 5.20
N GLN A 339 17.20 13.07 4.46
CA GLN A 339 16.01 12.92 3.61
C GLN A 339 16.31 12.22 2.28
N CYS A 340 15.25 11.68 1.65
CA CYS A 340 15.27 11.09 0.31
C CYS A 340 16.19 9.86 0.15
N VAL A 341 16.40 9.08 1.23
CA VAL A 341 17.16 7.84 1.14
C VAL A 341 16.36 6.79 0.36
N GLY A 342 16.84 6.40 -0.81
CA GLY A 342 16.14 5.50 -1.73
C GLY A 342 15.02 6.13 -2.55
N SER A 343 14.78 7.45 -2.42
CA SER A 343 13.80 8.21 -3.21
C SER A 343 14.47 9.33 -3.98
N ARG A 344 13.87 9.74 -5.14
CA ARG A 344 14.41 10.80 -6.00
C ARG A 344 15.87 10.52 -6.41
N ASP A 345 16.15 9.24 -6.63
CA ASP A 345 17.47 8.74 -6.99
C ASP A 345 17.51 8.29 -8.45
N PHE A 346 18.46 8.82 -9.20
CA PHE A 346 18.67 8.54 -10.61
C PHE A 346 19.90 7.67 -10.85
N THR A 347 20.55 7.19 -9.78
CA THR A 347 21.75 6.33 -9.88
C THR A 347 21.44 4.86 -10.14
N GLY A 348 20.17 4.47 -10.09
CA GLY A 348 19.70 3.09 -10.23
C GLY A 348 19.71 2.27 -8.92
N ARG A 349 20.18 2.83 -7.80
CA ARG A 349 20.15 2.18 -6.49
C ARG A 349 18.88 2.44 -5.71
N GLY A 350 18.20 3.54 -5.99
CA GLY A 350 16.91 3.92 -5.43
C GLY A 350 15.85 4.12 -6.49
N ARG A 351 14.71 4.68 -6.07
CA ARG A 351 13.56 4.98 -6.93
C ARG A 351 13.59 6.43 -7.40
N LYS A 352 13.17 6.68 -8.64
CA LYS A 352 13.13 8.03 -9.22
C LYS A 352 12.03 8.91 -8.62
N TYR A 353 10.95 8.30 -8.11
CA TYR A 353 9.83 9.02 -7.50
C TYR A 353 10.12 9.51 -6.07
N CYS A 354 9.28 10.41 -5.59
CA CYS A 354 9.24 10.86 -4.20
C CYS A 354 8.28 9.96 -3.41
N SER A 355 8.72 9.47 -2.25
CA SER A 355 7.87 8.67 -1.34
C SER A 355 6.86 9.51 -0.52
N ARG A 356 6.70 10.80 -0.79
CA ARG A 356 5.68 11.75 -0.26
C ARG A 356 5.71 11.99 1.25
N VAL A 357 5.94 10.97 2.07
CA VAL A 357 5.76 11.01 3.53
C VAL A 357 7.02 11.35 4.31
N CYS A 358 8.23 11.18 3.69
CA CYS A 358 9.51 11.26 4.39
C CYS A 358 9.74 12.60 5.10
N CYS A 359 9.41 13.72 4.46
CA CYS A 359 9.60 15.06 5.04
C CYS A 359 8.75 15.23 6.31
N MET A 360 7.52 14.74 6.29
CA MET A 360 6.60 14.90 7.40
C MET A 360 6.92 13.96 8.56
N TYR A 361 7.22 12.69 8.30
CA TYR A 361 7.56 11.78 9.39
C TYR A 361 8.90 12.14 10.06
N ALA A 362 9.89 12.61 9.29
CA ALA A 362 11.16 13.06 9.87
C ALA A 362 10.96 14.31 10.75
N THR A 363 10.17 15.29 10.27
CA THR A 363 9.80 16.46 11.07
C THR A 363 9.09 16.06 12.37
N LYS A 364 8.16 15.09 12.30
CA LYS A 364 7.44 14.55 13.45
C LYS A 364 8.36 13.85 14.43
N GLN A 365 9.25 12.97 13.95
CA GLN A 365 10.22 12.24 14.79
C GLN A 365 11.19 13.21 15.49
N ALA A 366 11.74 14.16 14.74
CA ALA A 366 12.63 15.20 15.25
C ALA A 366 11.95 16.03 16.34
N ARG A 367 10.70 16.46 16.11
CA ARG A 367 9.88 17.16 17.11
C ARG A 367 9.62 16.30 18.35
N SER A 368 9.19 15.04 18.17
CA SER A 368 8.92 14.10 19.27
C SER A 368 10.15 13.89 20.18
N TYR A 369 11.34 13.82 19.56
CA TYR A 369 12.58 13.72 20.31
C TYR A 369 12.91 15.03 21.04
N LYS A 370 12.82 16.16 20.34
CA LYS A 370 13.13 17.50 20.88
C LYS A 370 12.23 17.90 22.05
N GLU A 371 10.95 17.48 22.06
CA GLU A 371 10.01 17.70 23.16
C GLU A 371 10.50 17.05 24.48
N LYS A 372 11.12 15.89 24.38
CA LYS A 372 11.67 15.17 25.54
C LYS A 372 13.11 15.61 25.89
N HIS A 373 13.86 16.12 24.91
CA HIS A 373 15.27 16.50 25.04
C HIS A 373 15.50 17.93 24.50
N PRO A 374 15.08 18.98 25.25
CA PRO A 374 15.13 20.36 24.79
C PRO A 374 16.52 20.87 24.41
N ASN A 375 17.58 20.31 24.99
CA ASN A 375 18.97 20.71 24.75
C ASN A 375 19.61 19.97 23.56
N ALA A 376 18.99 18.91 23.04
CA ALA A 376 19.56 18.13 21.94
C ALA A 376 19.69 18.98 20.66
N GLN A 377 20.81 18.78 19.94
CA GLN A 377 21.03 19.41 18.66
C GLN A 377 20.45 18.52 17.54
N ILE A 378 19.49 19.08 16.81
CA ILE A 378 18.77 18.34 15.78
C ILE A 378 18.89 19.04 14.43
N PHE A 379 19.24 18.24 13.40
CA PHE A 379 19.41 18.72 12.05
C PHE A 379 18.61 17.82 11.09
N ILE A 380 17.99 18.42 10.07
CA ILE A 380 17.31 17.73 8.97
C ILE A 380 17.93 18.21 7.66
N PHE A 381 18.63 17.31 6.96
CA PHE A 381 19.14 17.59 5.61
C PHE A 381 18.09 17.23 4.57
N TYR A 382 17.76 18.17 3.69
CA TYR A 382 16.71 18.02 2.70
C TYR A 382 17.06 18.65 1.35
N ILE A 383 16.48 18.13 0.27
CA ILE A 383 16.61 18.71 -1.08
C ILE A 383 15.56 19.81 -1.26
N ASP A 384 14.30 19.50 -1.04
CA ASP A 384 13.16 20.37 -0.87
C ASP A 384 12.17 19.72 0.11
N LEU A 385 11.37 20.53 0.82
CA LEU A 385 10.38 20.02 1.76
C LEU A 385 9.03 19.85 1.07
N ARG A 386 8.43 18.69 1.28
CA ARG A 386 7.14 18.28 0.73
C ARG A 386 6.09 18.20 1.83
N ALA A 387 5.55 19.39 2.20
CA ALA A 387 4.55 19.57 3.25
C ALA A 387 3.24 20.11 2.62
N PHE A 388 2.62 19.33 1.73
CA PHE A 388 1.52 19.79 0.86
C PHE A 388 0.12 19.42 1.36
N GLY A 389 -0.01 18.63 2.47
CA GLY A 389 -1.29 18.33 3.08
C GLY A 389 -1.81 19.49 3.93
N LYS A 390 -3.11 19.43 4.30
CA LYS A 390 -3.72 20.42 5.18
C LYS A 390 -3.07 20.40 6.56
N GLY A 391 -2.53 21.54 6.99
CA GLY A 391 -1.83 21.70 8.28
C GLY A 391 -0.38 21.20 8.27
N TYR A 392 0.14 20.70 7.13
CA TYR A 392 1.49 20.14 7.07
C TYR A 392 2.56 21.22 7.03
N GLU A 393 2.34 22.28 6.27
CA GLU A 393 3.28 23.41 6.22
C GLU A 393 3.31 24.16 7.55
N GLU A 394 2.17 24.34 8.19
CA GLU A 394 2.05 24.95 9.52
C GLU A 394 2.79 24.10 10.56
N PHE A 395 2.65 22.77 10.51
CA PHE A 395 3.38 21.85 11.38
C PHE A 395 4.90 21.94 11.19
N TYR A 396 5.36 21.99 9.92
CA TYR A 396 6.76 22.21 9.61
C TYR A 396 7.26 23.56 10.13
N ASN A 397 6.54 24.64 9.86
CA ASN A 397 6.91 26.00 10.27
C ASN A 397 6.97 26.12 11.80
N ASP A 398 6.00 25.56 12.51
CA ASP A 398 5.98 25.51 13.98
C ASP A 398 7.21 24.75 14.51
N THR A 399 7.50 23.59 13.93
CA THR A 399 8.65 22.76 14.31
C THR A 399 9.98 23.48 14.09
N ALA A 400 10.14 24.17 12.97
CA ALA A 400 11.37 24.90 12.67
C ALA A 400 11.57 26.12 13.60
N LYS A 401 10.49 26.88 13.88
CA LYS A 401 10.57 28.13 14.63
C LYS A 401 10.62 27.91 16.14
N ASN A 402 9.78 27.04 16.67
CA ASN A 402 9.54 26.93 18.12
C ASN A 402 10.35 25.82 18.79
N TYR A 403 10.85 24.84 18.03
CA TYR A 403 11.65 23.74 18.59
C TYR A 403 13.16 23.85 18.30
N GLY A 404 13.60 24.87 17.55
CA GLY A 404 15.02 25.08 17.27
C GLY A 404 15.68 23.98 16.43
N ILE A 405 14.89 23.21 15.68
CA ILE A 405 15.37 22.19 14.75
C ILE A 405 15.94 22.88 13.51
N LYS A 406 17.17 22.54 13.16
CA LYS A 406 17.88 23.15 12.04
C LYS A 406 17.61 22.39 10.75
N PHE A 407 16.93 23.01 9.81
CA PHE A 407 16.70 22.49 8.47
C PHE A 407 17.79 23.00 7.53
N ILE A 408 18.63 22.09 6.99
CA ILE A 408 19.75 22.40 6.12
C ILE A 408 19.41 21.94 4.70
N ARG A 409 19.32 22.88 3.76
CA ARG A 409 19.09 22.56 2.36
C ARG A 409 20.36 22.04 1.72
N GLY A 410 20.41 20.74 1.47
CA GLY A 410 21.54 20.06 0.86
C GLY A 410 21.37 18.54 0.89
N ARG A 411 22.06 17.86 0.01
CA ARG A 411 22.10 16.40 0.01
C ARG A 411 23.34 15.94 0.75
N VAL A 412 23.21 15.02 1.69
CA VAL A 412 24.34 14.34 2.32
C VAL A 412 25.06 13.51 1.26
N ALA A 413 26.36 13.72 1.13
CA ALA A 413 27.21 12.99 0.19
C ALA A 413 27.60 11.62 0.75
N GLU A 414 28.11 11.61 1.99
CA GLU A 414 28.56 10.40 2.67
C GLU A 414 28.48 10.55 4.20
N ILE A 415 28.47 9.41 4.87
CA ILE A 415 28.55 9.27 6.33
C ILE A 415 29.75 8.39 6.66
N LEU A 416 30.65 8.91 7.49
CA LEU A 416 31.90 8.26 7.89
C LEU A 416 31.89 7.93 9.38
N ALA A 417 32.81 7.06 9.80
CA ALA A 417 33.05 6.80 11.22
C ALA A 417 33.72 8.00 11.88
N GLY A 418 33.18 8.42 13.04
CA GLY A 418 33.78 9.37 13.96
C GLY A 418 34.40 8.69 15.17
N GLU A 419 34.79 9.46 16.17
CA GLU A 419 35.29 8.95 17.45
C GLU A 419 34.12 8.43 18.33
N ASN A 420 34.39 7.48 19.21
CA ASN A 420 33.43 6.92 20.16
C ASN A 420 32.10 6.45 19.54
N ASP A 421 32.18 5.78 18.38
CA ASP A 421 31.03 5.37 17.58
C ASP A 421 30.14 6.55 17.07
N ASN A 422 30.59 7.81 17.19
CA ASN A 422 29.95 8.94 16.51
C ASN A 422 30.07 8.79 15.00
N VAL A 423 29.33 9.60 14.26
CA VAL A 423 29.35 9.59 12.80
C VAL A 423 29.59 11.00 12.25
N ILE A 424 30.40 11.09 11.20
CA ILE A 424 30.73 12.34 10.51
C ILE A 424 29.93 12.41 9.22
N ILE A 425 29.15 13.47 9.08
CA ILE A 425 28.32 13.75 7.90
C ILE A 425 29.04 14.75 7.03
N ARG A 426 29.23 14.41 5.76
CA ARG A 426 29.71 15.33 4.73
C ARG A 426 28.57 15.71 3.80
N ALA A 427 28.32 17.00 3.68
CA ALA A 427 27.26 17.56 2.87
C ALA A 427 27.67 18.92 2.30
N GLU A 428 26.84 19.46 1.43
CA GLU A 428 26.88 20.85 1.02
C GLU A 428 25.64 21.59 1.58
N ASP A 429 25.85 22.72 2.24
CA ASP A 429 24.77 23.66 2.49
C ASP A 429 24.57 24.50 1.24
N THR A 430 23.55 24.18 0.43
CA THR A 430 23.29 24.83 -0.85
C THR A 430 22.74 26.27 -0.68
N THR A 431 22.27 26.64 0.52
CA THR A 431 21.85 28.02 0.82
C THR A 431 23.06 28.90 1.07
N LEU A 432 24.04 28.38 1.80
CA LEU A 432 25.28 29.09 2.10
C LEU A 432 26.38 28.84 1.06
N GLN A 433 26.15 27.95 0.10
CA GLN A 433 27.08 27.57 -0.98
C GLN A 433 28.47 27.15 -0.45
N ARG A 434 28.48 26.32 0.61
CA ARG A 434 29.71 25.86 1.24
C ARG A 434 29.62 24.39 1.65
N PRO A 435 30.73 23.66 1.63
CA PRO A 435 30.78 22.32 2.21
C PRO A 435 30.57 22.39 3.73
N LEU A 436 29.97 21.34 4.26
CA LEU A 436 29.69 21.16 5.68
C LEU A 436 30.17 19.79 6.12
N GLU A 437 30.94 19.77 7.20
CA GLU A 437 31.27 18.54 7.93
C GLU A 437 30.73 18.67 9.35
N LEU A 438 30.00 17.67 9.80
CA LEU A 438 29.33 17.68 11.10
C LEU A 438 29.47 16.31 11.76
N GLU A 439 30.07 16.27 12.94
CA GLU A 439 30.10 15.08 13.79
C GLU A 439 28.88 15.06 14.71
N VAL A 440 28.18 13.89 14.79
CA VAL A 440 26.99 13.71 15.60
C VAL A 440 26.92 12.31 16.20
N ASP A 441 26.10 12.18 17.25
CA ASP A 441 25.92 10.93 17.98
C ASP A 441 25.15 9.87 17.18
N MET A 442 24.15 10.30 16.40
CA MET A 442 23.27 9.39 15.69
C MET A 442 22.71 9.97 14.39
N VAL A 443 22.50 9.11 13.41
CA VAL A 443 21.86 9.46 12.13
C VAL A 443 20.62 8.61 11.91
N VAL A 444 19.54 9.25 11.44
CA VAL A 444 18.30 8.62 11.02
C VAL A 444 18.13 8.78 9.51
N LEU A 445 18.13 7.69 8.80
CA LEU A 445 17.91 7.67 7.35
C LEU A 445 16.41 7.68 7.05
N SER A 446 15.93 8.75 6.44
CA SER A 446 14.55 8.88 5.99
C SER A 446 14.34 8.08 4.72
N ILE A 447 14.09 6.78 4.89
CA ILE A 447 13.96 5.79 3.82
C ILE A 447 12.65 5.96 3.04
N GLY A 448 12.71 5.65 1.74
CA GLY A 448 11.55 5.66 0.86
C GLY A 448 10.63 4.45 1.06
N LEU A 449 9.52 4.48 0.32
CA LEU A 449 8.55 3.40 0.22
C LEU A 449 8.69 2.75 -1.16
N GLU A 450 8.74 1.43 -1.19
CA GLU A 450 8.82 0.64 -2.42
C GLU A 450 7.59 -0.27 -2.60
N PRO A 451 7.28 -0.68 -3.84
CA PRO A 451 6.33 -1.77 -4.04
C PRO A 451 6.77 -2.99 -3.22
N ARG A 452 5.82 -3.78 -2.81
CA ARG A 452 6.11 -5.06 -2.14
C ARG A 452 6.95 -5.96 -3.05
N ALA A 453 7.82 -6.75 -2.45
CA ALA A 453 8.66 -7.70 -3.19
C ALA A 453 7.82 -8.79 -3.90
N ASP A 454 6.63 -9.12 -3.37
CA ASP A 454 5.69 -10.11 -3.92
C ASP A 454 4.61 -9.50 -4.84
N ILE A 455 4.78 -8.24 -5.30
CA ILE A 455 3.76 -7.52 -6.09
C ILE A 455 3.43 -8.21 -7.42
N ASP A 456 4.41 -8.84 -8.07
CA ASP A 456 4.21 -9.56 -9.33
C ASP A 456 3.36 -10.83 -9.13
N ASP A 457 3.52 -11.53 -8.01
CA ASP A 457 2.69 -12.69 -7.66
C ASP A 457 1.26 -12.25 -7.34
N ILE A 458 1.09 -11.16 -6.59
CA ILE A 458 -0.22 -10.54 -6.34
C ILE A 458 -0.89 -10.17 -7.67
N ALA A 459 -0.18 -9.48 -8.55
CA ALA A 459 -0.70 -9.08 -9.86
C ALA A 459 -1.14 -10.27 -10.70
N ARG A 460 -0.38 -11.38 -10.66
CA ARG A 460 -0.69 -12.61 -11.39
C ARG A 460 -1.90 -13.34 -10.79
N ILE A 461 -1.97 -13.48 -9.47
CA ILE A 461 -3.08 -14.16 -8.79
C ILE A 461 -4.40 -13.45 -9.05
N PHE A 462 -4.42 -12.13 -8.93
CA PHE A 462 -5.62 -11.32 -9.08
C PHE A 462 -5.89 -10.84 -10.52
N ASN A 463 -5.07 -11.24 -11.48
CA ASN A 463 -5.16 -10.81 -12.88
C ASN A 463 -5.28 -9.28 -13.01
N VAL A 464 -4.49 -8.55 -12.23
CA VAL A 464 -4.38 -7.09 -12.27
C VAL A 464 -3.03 -6.70 -12.85
N THR A 465 -2.94 -5.49 -13.40
CA THR A 465 -1.68 -5.02 -13.96
C THR A 465 -0.86 -4.36 -12.86
N ALA A 466 0.29 -4.94 -12.51
CA ALA A 466 1.37 -4.17 -11.93
C ALA A 466 1.93 -3.29 -13.04
N THR A 467 2.02 -1.99 -12.77
CA THR A 467 2.68 -1.14 -13.73
C THR A 467 4.13 -1.61 -13.86
N LYS A 468 4.48 -2.09 -15.03
CA LYS A 468 5.88 -2.10 -15.46
C LYS A 468 6.35 -0.67 -15.78
N THR A 469 5.64 0.35 -15.25
CA THR A 469 6.15 1.70 -15.16
C THR A 469 7.35 1.70 -14.21
N GLU A 470 8.14 2.74 -14.26
CA GLU A 470 9.37 2.90 -13.48
C GLU A 470 9.18 2.80 -11.94
N ASP A 471 7.95 2.76 -11.43
CA ASP A 471 7.61 2.71 -10.00
C ASP A 471 7.29 1.31 -9.46
N GLY A 472 6.68 0.41 -10.27
CA GLY A 472 6.39 -0.99 -9.92
C GLY A 472 5.17 -1.22 -9.01
N PHE A 473 4.35 -0.21 -8.72
CA PHE A 473 3.10 -0.38 -7.95
C PHE A 473 1.96 -0.91 -8.81
N LEU A 474 0.84 -1.36 -8.22
CA LEU A 474 -0.38 -1.70 -8.96
C LEU A 474 -0.99 -0.46 -9.62
N MET A 475 -1.62 -0.65 -10.77
CA MET A 475 -2.17 0.43 -11.58
C MET A 475 -3.68 0.56 -11.39
N GLU A 476 -4.13 1.78 -11.16
CA GLU A 476 -5.54 2.14 -11.23
C GLU A 476 -6.02 2.16 -12.69
N ALA A 477 -7.28 1.85 -12.92
CA ALA A 477 -7.88 1.94 -14.25
C ALA A 477 -7.73 3.34 -14.86
N HIS A 478 -7.86 4.38 -14.04
CA HIS A 478 -7.54 5.76 -14.40
C HIS A 478 -7.28 6.62 -13.16
N PRO A 479 -6.10 7.27 -13.03
CA PRO A 479 -5.67 7.94 -11.79
C PRO A 479 -6.55 9.12 -11.35
N LYS A 480 -7.36 9.70 -12.25
CA LYS A 480 -8.25 10.83 -11.93
C LYS A 480 -9.73 10.47 -11.87
N LEU A 481 -10.19 9.53 -12.69
CA LEU A 481 -11.61 9.25 -12.87
C LEU A 481 -12.03 7.91 -12.24
N ARG A 482 -11.09 6.96 -12.15
CA ARG A 482 -11.29 5.64 -11.55
C ARG A 482 -10.10 5.28 -10.66
N PRO A 483 -9.86 6.06 -9.57
CA PRO A 483 -8.61 6.00 -8.80
C PRO A 483 -8.55 4.79 -7.84
N VAL A 484 -9.61 4.03 -7.72
CA VAL A 484 -9.70 2.82 -6.86
C VAL A 484 -10.03 1.57 -7.63
N ASP A 485 -10.43 1.68 -8.90
CA ASP A 485 -10.71 0.54 -9.78
C ASP A 485 -9.42 0.04 -10.42
N THR A 486 -9.36 -1.25 -10.71
CA THR A 486 -8.36 -1.83 -11.60
C THR A 486 -8.92 -1.99 -13.02
N LEU A 487 -8.09 -2.45 -13.96
CA LEU A 487 -8.57 -2.82 -15.30
C LEU A 487 -9.42 -4.10 -15.28
N THR A 488 -9.33 -4.89 -14.24
CA THR A 488 -10.16 -6.08 -14.02
C THR A 488 -11.37 -5.69 -13.18
N GLU A 489 -12.54 -5.78 -13.75
CA GLU A 489 -13.79 -5.38 -13.09
C GLU A 489 -14.04 -6.19 -11.82
N GLY A 490 -14.58 -5.53 -10.79
CA GLY A 490 -14.85 -6.13 -9.48
C GLY A 490 -13.64 -6.23 -8.56
N ILE A 491 -12.44 -5.83 -9.03
CA ILE A 491 -11.21 -5.78 -8.23
C ILE A 491 -10.78 -4.33 -8.04
N PHE A 492 -10.69 -3.93 -6.79
CA PHE A 492 -10.35 -2.57 -6.36
C PHE A 492 -9.01 -2.53 -5.64
N VAL A 493 -8.42 -1.35 -5.55
CA VAL A 493 -7.12 -1.11 -4.90
C VAL A 493 -7.22 0.01 -3.88
N ALA A 494 -6.48 -0.10 -2.77
CA ALA A 494 -6.48 0.93 -1.73
C ALA A 494 -5.12 1.05 -1.02
N GLY A 495 -4.73 2.28 -0.71
CA GLY A 495 -3.54 2.59 0.06
C GLY A 495 -2.24 2.49 -0.74
N ASN A 496 -1.16 2.16 -0.05
CA ASN A 496 0.18 2.22 -0.63
C ASN A 496 0.49 1.15 -1.69
N VAL A 497 -0.41 0.22 -1.95
CA VAL A 497 -0.26 -0.75 -3.03
C VAL A 497 -0.26 -0.11 -4.43
N VAL A 498 -0.84 1.10 -4.57
CA VAL A 498 -0.86 1.88 -5.82
C VAL A 498 0.10 3.09 -5.80
N GLY A 499 0.89 3.23 -4.75
CA GLY A 499 1.91 4.27 -4.64
C GLY A 499 1.94 4.93 -3.26
N PRO A 500 3.03 5.64 -2.93
CA PRO A 500 3.23 6.24 -1.62
C PRO A 500 2.13 7.24 -1.23
N LYS A 501 1.57 7.07 -0.03
CA LYS A 501 0.53 7.93 0.57
C LYS A 501 0.70 8.00 2.08
N ASP A 502 0.19 9.07 2.67
CA ASP A 502 0.04 9.19 4.10
C ASP A 502 -1.23 8.47 4.62
N ILE A 503 -1.44 8.50 5.92
CA ILE A 503 -2.56 7.82 6.57
C ILE A 503 -3.91 8.43 6.14
N PRO A 504 -4.13 9.77 6.14
CA PRO A 504 -5.37 10.37 5.67
C PRO A 504 -5.74 9.97 4.24
N ASP A 505 -4.82 10.09 3.29
CA ASP A 505 -5.03 9.71 1.89
C ASP A 505 -5.30 8.19 1.76
N THR A 506 -4.59 7.37 2.55
CA THR A 506 -4.79 5.92 2.58
C THR A 506 -6.20 5.55 3.04
N VAL A 507 -6.68 6.17 4.12
CA VAL A 507 -8.03 5.93 4.66
C VAL A 507 -9.10 6.44 3.69
N ALA A 508 -8.91 7.61 3.09
CA ALA A 508 -9.83 8.16 2.09
C ALA A 508 -9.97 7.21 0.88
N GLN A 509 -8.85 6.70 0.36
CA GLN A 509 -8.87 5.74 -0.75
C GLN A 509 -9.48 4.39 -0.36
N ALA A 510 -9.24 3.90 0.86
CA ALA A 510 -9.86 2.68 1.36
C ALA A 510 -11.39 2.79 1.41
N LYS A 511 -11.91 3.92 1.90
CA LYS A 511 -13.34 4.21 1.92
C LYS A 511 -13.93 4.35 0.51
N ALA A 512 -13.21 4.95 -0.42
CA ALA A 512 -13.61 5.03 -1.82
C ALA A 512 -13.67 3.63 -2.46
N ALA A 513 -12.71 2.76 -2.21
CA ALA A 513 -12.72 1.37 -2.69
C ALA A 513 -13.90 0.57 -2.09
N ALA A 514 -14.15 0.73 -0.80
CA ALA A 514 -15.32 0.13 -0.15
C ALA A 514 -16.63 0.62 -0.75
N SER A 515 -16.75 1.91 -1.04
CA SER A 515 -17.93 2.49 -1.72
C SER A 515 -18.14 1.91 -3.12
N SER A 516 -17.07 1.78 -3.92
CA SER A 516 -17.15 1.18 -5.25
C SER A 516 -17.54 -0.31 -5.19
N ALA A 517 -16.96 -1.07 -4.26
CA ALA A 517 -17.32 -2.47 -4.05
C ALA A 517 -18.78 -2.63 -3.60
N SER A 518 -19.25 -1.79 -2.66
CA SER A 518 -20.64 -1.82 -2.20
C SER A 518 -21.63 -1.46 -3.29
N THR A 519 -21.29 -0.49 -4.17
CA THR A 519 -22.12 -0.10 -5.32
C THR A 519 -22.35 -1.28 -6.26
N LEU A 520 -21.30 -2.04 -6.57
CA LEU A 520 -21.39 -3.23 -7.42
C LEU A 520 -22.27 -4.30 -6.77
N MET A 521 -22.07 -4.59 -5.49
CA MET A 521 -22.87 -5.58 -4.76
C MET A 521 -24.34 -5.18 -4.60
N ALA A 522 -24.62 -3.87 -4.47
CA ALA A 522 -25.97 -3.35 -4.36
C ALA A 522 -26.80 -3.53 -5.65
N GLN A 523 -26.17 -3.64 -6.81
CA GLN A 523 -26.85 -3.89 -8.08
C GLN A 523 -27.48 -5.28 -8.16
N LYS A 524 -27.01 -6.23 -7.32
CA LYS A 524 -27.46 -7.63 -7.25
C LYS A 524 -27.20 -8.45 -8.51
N GLU A 525 -27.18 -7.83 -9.66
CA GLU A 525 -26.88 -8.42 -10.97
C GLU A 525 -25.98 -7.47 -11.76
N VAL A 526 -25.02 -8.01 -12.48
CA VAL A 526 -24.14 -7.26 -13.38
C VAL A 526 -24.17 -7.85 -14.77
N GLU A 527 -24.02 -7.01 -15.79
CA GLU A 527 -23.84 -7.45 -17.14
C GLU A 527 -22.43 -7.98 -17.36
N ILE A 528 -22.32 -9.16 -17.92
CA ILE A 528 -21.05 -9.68 -18.42
C ILE A 528 -20.88 -9.20 -19.85
N ILE A 529 -19.76 -8.57 -20.16
CA ILE A 529 -19.40 -8.21 -21.52
C ILE A 529 -19.06 -9.50 -22.30
N PRO A 530 -19.88 -9.88 -23.28
CA PRO A 530 -19.62 -11.09 -24.05
C PRO A 530 -18.46 -10.85 -25.02
N TYR A 531 -17.27 -11.38 -24.71
CA TYR A 531 -16.16 -11.44 -25.66
C TYR A 531 -16.17 -12.80 -26.34
N TYR A 532 -16.46 -12.81 -27.64
CA TYR A 532 -16.28 -14.00 -28.48
C TYR A 532 -15.00 -13.83 -29.32
N ALA A 533 -14.05 -14.73 -29.15
CA ALA A 533 -12.97 -14.88 -30.11
C ALA A 533 -13.56 -15.53 -31.39
N LEU A 534 -13.62 -14.78 -32.46
CA LEU A 534 -13.87 -15.37 -33.78
C LEU A 534 -12.52 -15.87 -34.33
N PHE A 535 -12.33 -17.19 -34.34
CA PHE A 535 -11.22 -17.86 -35.03
C PHE A 535 -11.53 -18.00 -36.49
#